data_c8a482f624c7f42acadc5f4576548a17
#
_entry.id   c8a482f624c7f42acadc5f4576548a17
#
_cell.length_a   1.000
_cell.length_b   1.000
_cell.length_c   1.000
_cell.angle_alpha   90.00
_cell.angle_beta   90.00
_cell.angle_gamma   90.00
#
_symmetry.space_group_name_H-M   'P 1'
#
loop_
_entity.id
_entity.type
_entity.pdbx_description
1 polymer ?
#
loop_
_entity_poly.entity_id
_entity_poly.type
_entity_poly.pdbx_seq_one_letter_code
_entity_poly.pdbx_strand_id
1 'polypeptide(L)'
;MVTVADTAIVFKSFERHDFAIVASHGSSGNDPRIIARNDRGIKKLSDLRGKRIGTPKGTTMHFFLHVLLTKNGLSEKDVTISFKKIEELPAALAGREFDAISVREPHSSEAAKLLRGNAVVFAEPGLYVKTLNIVALNIFIKENPEAIKKLLRALMQAEESARNQPSQAKKIVSSRLKLSDSEIAALWPDLDLRVSLDQRLLLSLEDEARWAIKNKLTDKTQIPNYLNFIYPAALEAIKPEAVTIIR
;
A
#
# COMPACT_ATOMS: atom_id res chain seq x y z
N MET A 1 -9.60 -16.91 -3.21
CA MET A 1 -8.39 -16.15 -3.65
C MET A 1 -8.77 -14.69 -3.82
N VAL A 2 -7.90 -13.77 -3.41
CA VAL A 2 -8.15 -12.31 -3.44
C VAL A 2 -6.85 -11.55 -3.73
N THR A 3 -6.98 -10.30 -4.20
CA THR A 3 -5.88 -9.34 -4.27
C THR A 3 -5.97 -8.38 -3.09
N VAL A 4 -4.88 -8.21 -2.35
CA VAL A 4 -4.80 -7.33 -1.18
C VAL A 4 -3.44 -6.62 -1.09
N ALA A 5 -3.42 -5.46 -0.41
CA ALA A 5 -2.18 -4.82 -0.02
C ALA A 5 -1.52 -5.55 1.16
N ASP A 6 -0.21 -5.35 1.33
CA ASP A 6 0.62 -5.89 2.41
C ASP A 6 0.01 -5.66 3.80
N THR A 7 -0.35 -4.43 4.15
CA THR A 7 -0.92 -4.09 5.46
C THR A 7 -2.16 -4.93 5.82
N ALA A 8 -3.02 -5.26 4.84
CA ALA A 8 -4.18 -6.12 5.08
C ALA A 8 -3.76 -7.57 5.42
N ILE A 9 -2.67 -8.06 4.81
CA ILE A 9 -2.08 -9.37 5.13
C ILE A 9 -1.58 -9.37 6.56
N VAL A 10 -0.88 -8.32 6.98
CA VAL A 10 -0.33 -8.19 8.33
C VAL A 10 -1.44 -8.29 9.38
N PHE A 11 -2.51 -7.48 9.25
CA PHE A 11 -3.59 -7.55 10.22
C PHE A 11 -4.30 -8.91 10.21
N LYS A 12 -4.47 -9.53 9.03
CA LYS A 12 -5.07 -10.88 8.94
C LYS A 12 -4.17 -11.97 9.51
N SER A 13 -2.85 -11.86 9.40
CA SER A 13 -1.92 -12.85 9.94
C SER A 13 -1.93 -12.93 11.47
N PHE A 14 -2.37 -11.88 12.15
CA PHE A 14 -2.59 -11.91 13.60
C PHE A 14 -3.82 -12.73 14.01
N GLU A 15 -4.77 -12.94 13.11
CA GLU A 15 -6.06 -13.56 13.41
C GLU A 15 -6.14 -15.01 12.92
N ARG A 16 -5.50 -15.31 11.77
CA ARG A 16 -5.63 -16.62 11.11
C ARG A 16 -4.36 -17.02 10.35
N HIS A 17 -4.19 -18.34 10.18
CA HIS A 17 -2.98 -18.94 9.57
C HIS A 17 -3.30 -19.89 8.40
N ASP A 18 -4.52 -19.87 7.89
CA ASP A 18 -5.02 -20.80 6.87
C ASP A 18 -4.99 -20.20 5.45
N PHE A 19 -4.10 -19.24 5.22
CA PHE A 19 -3.91 -18.62 3.91
C PHE A 19 -2.41 -18.43 3.61
N ALA A 20 -2.09 -18.27 2.32
CA ALA A 20 -0.74 -17.93 1.89
C ALA A 20 -0.74 -16.91 0.73
N ILE A 21 0.36 -16.19 0.64
CA ILE A 21 0.69 -15.31 -0.46
C ILE A 21 1.27 -16.15 -1.60
N VAL A 22 0.66 -16.08 -2.77
CA VAL A 22 1.06 -16.86 -3.95
C VAL A 22 2.02 -16.09 -4.84
N ALA A 23 1.83 -14.78 -4.92
CA ALA A 23 2.73 -13.82 -5.57
C ALA A 23 2.35 -12.39 -5.20
N SER A 24 3.31 -11.47 -5.28
CA SER A 24 3.05 -10.06 -5.56
C SER A 24 2.87 -9.90 -7.07
N HIS A 25 1.93 -9.06 -7.50
CA HIS A 25 1.71 -8.80 -8.93
C HIS A 25 1.89 -7.34 -9.31
N GLY A 26 2.27 -6.52 -8.34
CA GLY A 26 2.59 -5.11 -8.54
C GLY A 26 2.98 -4.43 -7.24
N SER A 27 3.67 -3.32 -7.39
CA SER A 27 4.04 -2.44 -6.28
C SER A 27 4.01 -0.97 -6.69
N SER A 28 3.96 -0.08 -5.69
CA SER A 28 4.08 1.35 -5.89
C SER A 28 4.81 1.98 -4.71
N GLY A 29 5.81 2.80 -5.03
CA GLY A 29 6.60 3.55 -4.03
C GLY A 29 6.13 5.00 -3.82
N ASN A 30 5.03 5.43 -4.44
CA ASN A 30 4.56 6.82 -4.38
C ASN A 30 3.01 6.93 -4.29
N ASP A 31 2.34 5.91 -3.74
CA ASP A 31 0.88 5.88 -3.66
C ASP A 31 0.33 6.72 -2.49
N PRO A 32 0.77 6.55 -1.21
CA PRO A 32 0.29 7.38 -0.12
C PRO A 32 0.95 8.76 -0.10
N ARG A 33 0.21 9.77 0.34
CA ARG A 33 0.66 11.17 0.49
C ARG A 33 0.05 11.79 1.73
N ILE A 34 0.73 12.81 2.27
CA ILE A 34 0.16 13.70 3.27
C ILE A 34 -0.30 14.97 2.58
N ILE A 35 -1.57 15.30 2.75
CA ILE A 35 -2.12 16.60 2.33
C ILE A 35 -2.36 17.42 3.60
N ALA A 36 -1.67 18.55 3.70
CA ALA A 36 -1.72 19.43 4.86
C ALA A 36 -2.25 20.81 4.50
N ARG A 37 -2.76 21.52 5.50
CA ARG A 37 -3.24 22.90 5.36
C ARG A 37 -2.10 23.89 5.62
N ASN A 38 -1.80 24.75 4.65
CA ASN A 38 -0.80 25.81 4.80
C ASN A 38 -1.22 26.85 5.85
N ASP A 39 -2.53 27.18 5.94
CA ASP A 39 -3.08 28.12 6.94
C ASP A 39 -3.04 27.60 8.40
N ARG A 40 -2.53 26.38 8.60
CA ARG A 40 -2.19 25.80 9.90
C ARG A 40 -0.69 25.87 10.23
N GLY A 41 0.08 26.64 9.43
CA GLY A 41 1.52 26.80 9.60
C GLY A 41 2.32 25.56 9.24
N ILE A 42 1.77 24.64 8.44
CA ILE A 42 2.45 23.43 8.00
C ILE A 42 3.09 23.71 6.64
N LYS A 43 4.42 23.87 6.63
CA LYS A 43 5.23 24.12 5.43
C LYS A 43 6.26 23.02 5.18
N LYS A 44 6.65 22.29 6.22
CA LYS A 44 7.60 21.18 6.21
C LYS A 44 7.11 20.06 7.14
N LEU A 45 7.65 18.87 7.01
CA LEU A 45 7.20 17.69 7.76
C LEU A 45 7.34 17.83 9.28
N SER A 46 8.37 18.53 9.77
CA SER A 46 8.54 18.79 11.20
C SER A 46 7.43 19.66 11.80
N ASP A 47 6.71 20.42 10.98
CA ASP A 47 5.58 21.26 11.43
C ASP A 47 4.32 20.45 11.75
N LEU A 48 4.35 19.14 11.47
CA LEU A 48 3.29 18.20 11.86
C LEU A 48 3.22 17.98 13.39
N ARG A 49 4.28 18.32 14.14
CA ARG A 49 4.28 18.22 15.61
C ARG A 49 3.09 18.95 16.22
N GLY A 50 2.32 18.25 17.07
CA GLY A 50 1.12 18.77 17.71
C GLY A 50 -0.10 18.96 16.82
N LYS A 51 -0.04 18.53 15.54
CA LYS A 51 -1.15 18.67 14.59
C LYS A 51 -2.12 17.50 14.67
N ARG A 52 -3.36 17.76 14.25
CA ARG A 52 -4.43 16.77 14.11
C ARG A 52 -4.35 16.16 12.72
N ILE A 53 -4.15 14.84 12.66
CA ILE A 53 -3.95 14.12 11.40
C ILE A 53 -5.03 13.05 11.25
N GLY A 54 -5.77 13.11 10.15
CA GLY A 54 -6.74 12.10 9.77
C GLY A 54 -6.13 11.00 8.89
N THR A 55 -6.45 9.73 9.16
CA THR A 55 -6.05 8.59 8.33
C THR A 55 -6.98 7.40 8.52
N PRO A 56 -7.12 6.46 7.55
CA PRO A 56 -7.83 5.22 7.79
C PRO A 56 -6.98 4.28 8.67
N LYS A 57 -7.57 3.78 9.77
CA LYS A 57 -6.88 2.93 10.75
C LYS A 57 -6.37 1.63 10.12
N GLY A 58 -5.12 1.25 10.41
CA GLY A 58 -4.56 -0.05 10.03
C GLY A 58 -4.44 -0.26 8.52
N THR A 59 -4.16 0.80 7.77
CA THR A 59 -4.02 0.78 6.32
C THR A 59 -2.62 1.21 5.88
N THR A 60 -2.32 1.03 4.59
CA THR A 60 -1.07 1.53 3.97
C THR A 60 -0.87 3.03 4.20
N MET A 61 -1.95 3.84 4.22
CA MET A 61 -1.87 5.27 4.52
C MET A 61 -1.47 5.54 5.97
N HIS A 62 -1.96 4.74 6.92
CA HIS A 62 -1.59 4.87 8.34
C HIS A 62 -0.13 4.45 8.55
N PHE A 63 0.31 3.35 7.94
CA PHE A 63 1.70 2.93 8.02
C PHE A 63 2.65 3.93 7.35
N PHE A 64 2.30 4.47 6.18
CA PHE A 64 3.07 5.52 5.53
C PHE A 64 3.23 6.76 6.43
N LEU A 65 2.15 7.21 7.08
CA LEU A 65 2.23 8.31 8.06
C LEU A 65 3.25 7.99 9.16
N HIS A 66 3.20 6.77 9.72
CA HIS A 66 4.15 6.32 10.74
C HIS A 66 5.61 6.41 10.25
N VAL A 67 5.88 5.85 9.06
CA VAL A 67 7.25 5.84 8.50
C VAL A 67 7.73 7.26 8.20
N LEU A 68 6.84 8.11 7.64
CA LEU A 68 7.14 9.51 7.33
C LEU A 68 7.46 10.33 8.59
N LEU A 69 6.67 10.19 9.64
CA LEU A 69 6.93 10.81 10.94
C LEU A 69 8.28 10.36 11.49
N THR A 70 8.54 9.05 11.51
CA THR A 70 9.79 8.46 12.04
C THR A 70 11.02 8.97 11.29
N LYS A 71 10.98 9.04 9.95
CA LYS A 71 12.05 9.60 9.11
C LYS A 71 12.38 11.04 9.50
N ASN A 72 11.39 11.81 9.95
CA ASN A 72 11.53 13.22 10.30
C ASN A 72 11.71 13.47 11.82
N GLY A 73 12.10 12.45 12.60
CA GLY A 73 12.36 12.57 14.04
C GLY A 73 11.09 12.80 14.87
N LEU A 74 9.94 12.39 14.34
CA LEU A 74 8.65 12.42 15.01
C LEU A 74 8.16 10.98 15.23
N SER A 75 7.16 10.85 16.10
CA SER A 75 6.42 9.61 16.33
C SER A 75 4.91 9.90 16.29
N GLU A 76 4.10 8.86 16.29
CA GLU A 76 2.65 9.01 16.39
C GLU A 76 2.20 9.71 17.70
N LYS A 77 3.05 9.70 18.74
CA LYS A 77 2.79 10.40 20.00
C LYS A 77 3.00 11.92 19.91
N ASP A 78 3.73 12.37 18.88
CA ASP A 78 3.99 13.80 18.65
C ASP A 78 2.87 14.49 17.88
N VAL A 79 1.84 13.74 17.44
CA VAL A 79 0.69 14.23 16.69
C VAL A 79 -0.61 13.68 17.31
N THR A 80 -1.76 14.25 16.95
CA THR A 80 -3.06 13.70 17.32
C THR A 80 -3.66 12.98 16.12
N ILE A 81 -3.61 11.65 16.11
CA ILE A 81 -4.19 10.85 15.03
C ILE A 81 -5.66 10.55 15.34
N SER A 82 -6.52 10.77 14.36
CA SER A 82 -7.91 10.33 14.39
C SER A 82 -8.27 9.56 13.13
N PHE A 83 -9.12 8.56 13.29
CA PHE A 83 -9.44 7.62 12.22
C PHE A 83 -10.79 7.92 11.59
N LYS A 84 -10.80 8.00 10.25
CA LYS A 84 -11.99 8.12 9.41
C LYS A 84 -11.88 7.23 8.17
N LYS A 85 -12.99 6.98 7.51
CA LYS A 85 -12.98 6.37 6.18
C LYS A 85 -12.29 7.30 5.19
N ILE A 86 -11.59 6.73 4.22
CA ILE A 86 -10.78 7.51 3.28
C ILE A 86 -11.61 8.54 2.49
N GLU A 87 -12.85 8.18 2.16
CA GLU A 87 -13.78 9.02 1.41
C GLU A 87 -14.21 10.28 2.17
N GLU A 88 -14.17 10.25 3.50
CA GLU A 88 -14.57 11.38 4.36
C GLU A 88 -13.43 12.38 4.61
N LEU A 89 -12.18 11.94 4.43
CA LEU A 89 -11.00 12.71 4.81
C LEU A 89 -10.82 14.02 4.02
N PRO A 90 -11.04 14.09 2.69
CA PRO A 90 -10.92 15.34 1.94
C PRO A 90 -11.85 16.44 2.45
N ALA A 91 -13.12 16.09 2.67
CA ALA A 91 -14.12 17.04 3.20
C ALA A 91 -13.80 17.46 4.65
N ALA A 92 -13.38 16.52 5.51
CA ALA A 92 -12.98 16.78 6.89
C ALA A 92 -11.77 17.71 6.97
N LEU A 93 -10.77 17.55 6.08
CA LEU A 93 -9.62 18.46 5.96
C LEU A 93 -10.06 19.87 5.55
N ALA A 94 -10.92 19.98 4.51
CA ALA A 94 -11.45 21.26 4.06
C ALA A 94 -12.28 21.95 5.15
N GLY A 95 -13.07 21.19 5.91
CA GLY A 95 -13.88 21.62 7.05
C GLY A 95 -13.08 21.94 8.33
N ARG A 96 -11.74 21.88 8.30
CA ARG A 96 -10.84 22.17 9.44
C ARG A 96 -10.95 21.21 10.62
N GLU A 97 -11.50 20.02 10.42
CA GLU A 97 -11.48 18.96 11.43
C GLU A 97 -10.04 18.44 11.64
N PHE A 98 -9.28 18.35 10.54
CA PHE A 98 -7.87 17.98 10.55
C PHE A 98 -6.99 19.14 10.04
N ASP A 99 -5.73 19.11 10.44
CA ASP A 99 -4.69 20.01 9.97
C ASP A 99 -3.91 19.37 8.81
N ALA A 100 -3.88 18.03 8.78
CA ALA A 100 -3.35 17.21 7.69
C ALA A 100 -4.11 15.87 7.59
N ILE A 101 -4.00 15.19 6.44
CA ILE A 101 -4.54 13.84 6.23
C ILE A 101 -3.52 12.97 5.52
N SER A 102 -3.51 11.67 5.82
CA SER A 102 -2.77 10.65 5.07
C SER A 102 -3.75 9.89 4.18
N VAL A 103 -3.58 10.04 2.86
CA VAL A 103 -4.48 9.52 1.84
C VAL A 103 -3.71 9.06 0.60
N ARG A 104 -4.41 8.50 -0.37
CA ARG A 104 -3.92 8.15 -1.69
C ARG A 104 -4.82 8.71 -2.78
N GLU A 105 -4.42 8.59 -4.04
CA GLU A 105 -5.32 8.94 -5.14
C GLU A 105 -6.60 8.05 -5.16
N PRO A 106 -7.74 8.63 -5.54
CA PRO A 106 -7.98 10.01 -6.01
C PRO A 106 -8.16 11.04 -4.89
N HIS A 107 -8.22 10.62 -3.61
CA HIS A 107 -8.55 11.48 -2.47
C HIS A 107 -7.49 12.55 -2.17
N SER A 108 -6.21 12.33 -2.55
CA SER A 108 -5.17 13.36 -2.44
C SER A 108 -5.44 14.53 -3.37
N SER A 109 -5.77 14.27 -4.62
CA SER A 109 -6.14 15.29 -5.60
C SER A 109 -7.44 16.01 -5.22
N GLU A 110 -8.44 15.28 -4.71
CA GLU A 110 -9.68 15.83 -4.19
C GLU A 110 -9.43 16.80 -3.03
N ALA A 111 -8.64 16.38 -2.04
CA ALA A 111 -8.30 17.22 -0.89
C ALA A 111 -7.56 18.50 -1.30
N ALA A 112 -6.57 18.38 -2.18
CA ALA A 112 -5.82 19.52 -2.69
C ALA A 112 -6.74 20.52 -3.43
N LYS A 113 -7.68 20.01 -4.24
CA LYS A 113 -8.67 20.83 -4.94
C LYS A 113 -9.61 21.56 -3.98
N LEU A 114 -10.12 20.89 -2.96
CA LEU A 114 -11.01 21.49 -1.95
C LEU A 114 -10.31 22.58 -1.14
N LEU A 115 -8.99 22.51 -0.93
CA LEU A 115 -8.20 23.51 -0.24
C LEU A 115 -7.89 24.77 -1.08
N ARG A 116 -8.22 24.80 -2.37
CA ARG A 116 -8.14 25.99 -3.24
C ARG A 116 -6.81 26.75 -3.15
N GLY A 117 -5.69 26.04 -3.31
CA GLY A 117 -4.34 26.63 -3.23
C GLY A 117 -3.74 26.72 -1.82
N ASN A 118 -4.51 26.31 -0.79
CA ASN A 118 -4.02 26.25 0.60
C ASN A 118 -3.49 24.84 0.97
N ALA A 119 -3.21 23.99 -0.02
CA ALA A 119 -2.70 22.64 0.17
C ALA A 119 -1.16 22.63 0.15
N VAL A 120 -0.56 21.93 1.11
CA VAL A 120 0.82 21.48 1.06
C VAL A 120 0.81 19.96 0.90
N VAL A 121 1.50 19.46 -0.12
CA VAL A 121 1.56 18.02 -0.42
C VAL A 121 2.94 17.50 -0.03
N PHE A 122 2.99 16.50 0.84
CA PHE A 122 4.20 15.77 1.15
C PHE A 122 4.12 14.39 0.51
N ALA A 123 5.00 14.16 -0.44
CA ALA A 123 5.24 12.87 -1.06
C ALA A 123 6.72 12.51 -0.83
N GLU A 124 6.97 11.25 -0.53
CA GLU A 124 8.32 10.74 -0.31
C GLU A 124 8.46 9.42 -1.11
N PRO A 125 8.71 9.55 -2.43
CA PRO A 125 8.84 8.38 -3.30
C PRO A 125 9.92 7.41 -2.78
N GLY A 126 9.57 6.12 -2.73
CA GLY A 126 10.48 5.06 -2.27
C GLY A 126 10.62 4.93 -0.75
N LEU A 127 10.03 5.81 0.05
CA LEU A 127 10.06 5.69 1.52
C LEU A 127 9.33 4.45 2.02
N TYR A 128 8.21 4.14 1.40
CA TYR A 128 7.43 2.94 1.60
C TYR A 128 6.97 2.42 0.25
N VAL A 129 7.27 1.17 -0.04
CA VAL A 129 6.87 0.51 -1.28
C VAL A 129 5.74 -0.46 -0.96
N LYS A 130 4.51 0.00 -1.19
CA LYS A 130 3.32 -0.84 -1.06
C LYS A 130 3.34 -1.96 -2.09
N THR A 131 3.03 -3.17 -1.67
CA THR A 131 2.85 -4.31 -2.56
C THR A 131 1.38 -4.70 -2.72
N LEU A 132 1.04 -5.23 -3.90
CA LEU A 132 -0.26 -5.81 -4.21
C LEU A 132 -0.07 -7.32 -4.39
N ASN A 133 -0.73 -8.10 -3.55
CA ASN A 133 -0.45 -9.51 -3.38
C ASN A 133 -1.69 -10.38 -3.71
N ILE A 134 -1.45 -11.49 -4.38
CA ILE A 134 -2.45 -12.57 -4.52
C ILE A 134 -2.35 -13.45 -3.30
N VAL A 135 -3.47 -13.56 -2.58
CA VAL A 135 -3.60 -14.40 -1.39
C VAL A 135 -4.67 -15.46 -1.63
N ALA A 136 -4.40 -16.69 -1.24
CA ALA A 136 -5.34 -17.79 -1.34
C ALA A 136 -5.41 -18.57 -0.03
N LEU A 137 -6.57 -19.19 0.25
CA LEU A 137 -6.69 -20.12 1.36
C LEU A 137 -5.86 -21.39 1.09
N ASN A 138 -5.24 -21.96 2.12
CA ASN A 138 -4.42 -23.14 2.01
C ASN A 138 -5.19 -24.34 1.41
N ILE A 139 -6.47 -24.48 1.76
CA ILE A 139 -7.33 -25.51 1.17
C ILE A 139 -7.52 -25.30 -0.34
N PHE A 140 -7.72 -24.05 -0.79
CA PHE A 140 -7.83 -23.74 -2.21
C PHE A 140 -6.54 -24.03 -2.97
N ILE A 141 -5.38 -23.68 -2.37
CA ILE A 141 -4.06 -23.97 -2.93
C ILE A 141 -3.88 -25.47 -3.16
N LYS A 142 -4.25 -26.27 -2.16
CA LYS A 142 -4.13 -27.73 -2.20
C LYS A 142 -5.05 -28.37 -3.25
N GLU A 143 -6.28 -27.90 -3.35
CA GLU A 143 -7.28 -28.46 -4.26
C GLU A 143 -7.16 -27.96 -5.70
N ASN A 144 -6.57 -26.76 -5.91
CA ASN A 144 -6.56 -26.09 -7.21
C ASN A 144 -5.16 -25.58 -7.63
N PRO A 145 -4.08 -26.38 -7.56
CA PRO A 145 -2.73 -25.91 -7.86
C PRO A 145 -2.57 -25.43 -9.32
N GLU A 146 -3.25 -26.09 -10.25
CA GLU A 146 -3.19 -25.70 -11.67
C GLU A 146 -3.96 -24.39 -11.95
N ALA A 147 -5.01 -24.08 -11.19
CA ALA A 147 -5.70 -22.79 -11.32
C ALA A 147 -4.77 -21.63 -10.90
N ILE A 148 -3.96 -21.83 -9.84
CA ILE A 148 -2.98 -20.85 -9.40
C ILE A 148 -1.91 -20.63 -10.48
N LYS A 149 -1.35 -21.72 -11.03
CA LYS A 149 -0.34 -21.62 -12.13
C LYS A 149 -0.91 -20.92 -13.37
N LYS A 150 -2.17 -21.20 -13.74
CA LYS A 150 -2.85 -20.51 -14.85
C LYS A 150 -2.98 -19.02 -14.60
N LEU A 151 -3.39 -18.61 -13.38
CA LEU A 151 -3.47 -17.21 -13.01
C LEU A 151 -2.10 -16.53 -13.09
N LEU A 152 -1.06 -17.15 -12.50
CA LEU A 152 0.29 -16.59 -12.51
C LEU A 152 0.81 -16.40 -13.93
N ARG A 153 0.60 -17.38 -14.84
CA ARG A 153 0.95 -17.24 -16.26
C ARG A 153 0.22 -16.07 -16.93
N ALA A 154 -1.09 -15.90 -16.65
CA ALA A 154 -1.86 -14.79 -17.19
C ALA A 154 -1.37 -13.43 -16.67
N LEU A 155 -1.00 -13.35 -15.39
CA LEU A 155 -0.41 -12.13 -14.82
C LEU A 155 0.96 -11.81 -15.43
N MET A 156 1.80 -12.82 -15.69
CA MET A 156 3.08 -12.63 -16.36
C MET A 156 2.92 -12.18 -17.82
N GLN A 157 1.93 -12.71 -18.54
CA GLN A 157 1.59 -12.21 -19.87
C GLN A 157 1.13 -10.75 -19.84
N ALA A 158 0.34 -10.37 -18.82
CA ALA A 158 -0.07 -8.98 -18.62
C ALA A 158 1.12 -8.07 -18.27
N GLU A 159 2.04 -8.52 -17.41
CA GLU A 159 3.31 -7.84 -17.10
C GLU A 159 4.11 -7.59 -18.38
N GLU A 160 4.32 -8.62 -19.19
CA GLU A 160 5.05 -8.53 -20.47
C GLU A 160 4.35 -7.58 -21.45
N SER A 161 3.04 -7.69 -21.59
CA SER A 161 2.25 -6.79 -22.43
C SER A 161 2.35 -5.34 -21.97
N ALA A 162 2.26 -5.08 -20.66
CA ALA A 162 2.39 -3.73 -20.10
C ALA A 162 3.80 -3.14 -20.35
N ARG A 163 4.84 -3.96 -20.28
CA ARG A 163 6.22 -3.55 -20.55
C ARG A 163 6.46 -3.28 -22.05
N ASN A 164 5.98 -4.17 -22.91
CA ASN A 164 6.25 -4.10 -24.37
C ASN A 164 5.31 -3.12 -25.09
N GLN A 165 4.10 -2.91 -24.57
CA GLN A 165 3.07 -2.07 -25.17
C GLN A 165 2.45 -1.10 -24.15
N PRO A 166 3.25 -0.20 -23.52
CA PRO A 166 2.79 0.62 -22.40
C PRO A 166 1.63 1.55 -22.77
N SER A 167 1.57 2.03 -24.00
CA SER A 167 0.46 2.88 -24.46
C SER A 167 -0.88 2.12 -24.51
N GLN A 168 -0.86 0.85 -24.94
CA GLN A 168 -2.06 0.01 -24.95
C GLN A 168 -2.46 -0.37 -23.52
N ALA A 169 -1.51 -0.74 -22.69
CA ALA A 169 -1.75 -1.08 -21.30
C ALA A 169 -2.38 0.10 -20.52
N LYS A 170 -1.87 1.32 -20.71
CA LYS A 170 -2.46 2.54 -20.14
C LYS A 170 -3.92 2.74 -20.57
N LYS A 171 -4.24 2.55 -21.86
CA LYS A 171 -5.62 2.66 -22.37
C LYS A 171 -6.54 1.63 -21.72
N ILE A 172 -6.09 0.39 -21.57
CA ILE A 172 -6.86 -0.67 -20.91
C ILE A 172 -7.15 -0.30 -19.45
N VAL A 173 -6.12 0.10 -18.71
CA VAL A 173 -6.24 0.48 -17.27
C VAL A 173 -7.13 1.73 -17.14
N SER A 174 -6.90 2.76 -17.93
CA SER A 174 -7.69 4.00 -17.96
C SER A 174 -9.18 3.70 -18.20
N SER A 175 -9.48 2.94 -19.24
CA SER A 175 -10.86 2.52 -19.57
C SER A 175 -11.50 1.72 -18.43
N ARG A 176 -10.77 0.77 -17.83
CA ARG A 176 -11.30 -0.10 -16.77
C ARG A 176 -11.55 0.63 -15.46
N LEU A 177 -10.66 1.55 -15.10
CA LEU A 177 -10.73 2.32 -13.85
C LEU A 177 -11.42 3.67 -14.01
N LYS A 178 -11.86 4.03 -15.25
CA LYS A 178 -12.46 5.32 -15.60
C LYS A 178 -11.57 6.52 -15.26
N LEU A 179 -10.26 6.38 -15.49
CA LEU A 179 -9.28 7.43 -15.31
C LEU A 179 -9.12 8.25 -16.57
N SER A 180 -8.89 9.55 -16.42
CA SER A 180 -8.48 10.43 -17.51
C SER A 180 -7.05 10.14 -17.97
N ASP A 181 -6.66 10.60 -19.15
CA ASP A 181 -5.31 10.45 -19.66
C ASP A 181 -4.26 11.12 -18.76
N SER A 182 -4.60 12.23 -18.13
CA SER A 182 -3.72 12.90 -17.17
C SER A 182 -3.54 12.11 -15.87
N GLU A 183 -4.58 11.48 -15.35
CA GLU A 183 -4.51 10.67 -14.14
C GLU A 183 -3.68 9.40 -14.37
N ILE A 184 -3.89 8.70 -15.49
CA ILE A 184 -3.09 7.51 -15.79
C ILE A 184 -1.62 7.88 -16.11
N ALA A 185 -1.36 9.01 -16.76
CA ALA A 185 -0.01 9.48 -17.01
C ALA A 185 0.75 9.80 -15.71
N ALA A 186 0.06 10.37 -14.72
CA ALA A 186 0.64 10.66 -13.40
C ALA A 186 0.89 9.40 -12.56
N LEU A 187 -0.01 8.40 -12.66
CA LEU A 187 0.06 7.17 -11.87
C LEU A 187 1.07 6.15 -12.41
N TRP A 188 1.18 6.04 -13.73
CA TRP A 188 1.90 4.97 -14.41
C TRP A 188 3.39 4.85 -14.06
N PRO A 189 4.17 5.94 -13.94
CA PRO A 189 5.60 5.87 -13.61
C PRO A 189 5.89 5.23 -12.24
N ASP A 190 4.93 5.31 -11.32
CA ASP A 190 5.07 4.83 -9.94
C ASP A 190 4.65 3.35 -9.78
N LEU A 191 4.14 2.72 -10.85
CA LEU A 191 3.70 1.34 -10.83
C LEU A 191 4.80 0.41 -11.34
N ASP A 192 5.21 -0.54 -10.51
CA ASP A 192 5.99 -1.72 -10.92
C ASP A 192 5.04 -2.91 -11.04
N LEU A 193 4.71 -3.28 -12.29
CA LEU A 193 3.76 -4.37 -12.59
C LEU A 193 4.54 -5.68 -12.78
N ARG A 194 5.21 -6.14 -11.72
CA ARG A 194 6.03 -7.34 -11.75
C ARG A 194 5.46 -8.44 -10.88
N VAL A 195 5.42 -9.67 -11.44
CA VAL A 195 5.05 -10.87 -10.69
C VAL A 195 6.28 -11.44 -10.01
N SER A 196 6.31 -11.42 -8.67
CA SER A 196 7.46 -11.88 -7.89
C SER A 196 7.06 -12.35 -6.48
N LEU A 197 7.99 -13.04 -5.83
CA LEU A 197 8.06 -13.27 -4.39
C LEU A 197 9.47 -12.91 -3.95
N ASP A 198 9.70 -11.71 -3.51
CA ASP A 198 11.03 -11.23 -3.15
C ASP A 198 11.19 -10.99 -1.63
N GLN A 199 12.44 -10.94 -1.17
CA GLN A 199 12.79 -10.78 0.24
C GLN A 199 12.23 -9.47 0.83
N ARG A 200 12.06 -8.41 0.02
CA ARG A 200 11.51 -7.12 0.49
C ARG A 200 10.08 -7.26 0.99
N LEU A 201 9.29 -8.17 0.39
CA LEU A 201 7.94 -8.45 0.86
C LEU A 201 7.96 -8.90 2.33
N LEU A 202 8.82 -9.87 2.69
CA LEU A 202 8.93 -10.34 4.07
C LEU A 202 9.34 -9.23 5.03
N LEU A 203 10.36 -8.45 4.66
CA LEU A 203 10.84 -7.33 5.47
C LEU A 203 9.74 -6.28 5.69
N SER A 204 8.97 -5.96 4.64
CA SER A 204 7.84 -5.02 4.74
C SER A 204 6.75 -5.53 5.68
N LEU A 205 6.36 -6.81 5.54
CA LEU A 205 5.35 -7.42 6.41
C LEU A 205 5.80 -7.44 7.89
N GLU A 206 7.08 -7.74 8.15
CA GLU A 206 7.64 -7.71 9.52
C GLU A 206 7.67 -6.30 10.11
N ASP A 207 8.05 -5.30 9.32
CA ASP A 207 8.09 -3.90 9.77
C ASP A 207 6.68 -3.36 10.06
N GLU A 208 5.71 -3.69 9.22
CA GLU A 208 4.31 -3.35 9.44
C GLU A 208 3.73 -4.07 10.67
N ALA A 209 4.10 -5.34 10.90
CA ALA A 209 3.67 -6.07 12.10
C ALA A 209 4.28 -5.46 13.36
N ARG A 210 5.55 -5.11 13.33
CA ARG A 210 6.27 -4.41 14.41
C ARG A 210 5.62 -3.09 14.76
N TRP A 211 5.25 -2.32 13.73
CA TRP A 211 4.50 -1.08 13.87
C TRP A 211 3.11 -1.31 14.51
N ALA A 212 2.36 -2.29 14.02
CA ALA A 212 1.02 -2.57 14.53
C ALA A 212 1.04 -2.94 16.02
N ILE A 213 1.99 -3.77 16.43
CA ILE A 213 2.20 -4.17 17.85
C ILE A 213 2.61 -2.95 18.68
N LYS A 214 3.64 -2.20 18.25
CA LYS A 214 4.18 -1.04 18.97
C LYS A 214 3.13 0.03 19.22
N ASN A 215 2.25 0.27 18.25
CA ASN A 215 1.20 1.29 18.33
C ASN A 215 -0.15 0.75 18.84
N LYS A 216 -0.17 -0.48 19.38
CA LYS A 216 -1.37 -1.11 19.97
C LYS A 216 -2.56 -1.17 19.00
N LEU A 217 -2.28 -1.42 17.72
CA LEU A 217 -3.28 -1.62 16.69
C LEU A 217 -3.80 -3.07 16.67
N THR A 218 -3.14 -3.95 17.41
CA THR A 218 -3.48 -5.35 17.68
C THR A 218 -3.21 -5.65 19.15
N ASP A 219 -3.85 -6.69 19.70
CA ASP A 219 -3.58 -7.25 21.03
C ASP A 219 -2.42 -8.25 21.05
N LYS A 220 -1.89 -8.61 19.89
CA LYS A 220 -0.77 -9.54 19.75
C LYS A 220 0.54 -8.86 20.15
N THR A 221 1.46 -9.68 20.64
CA THR A 221 2.78 -9.23 21.13
C THR A 221 3.94 -9.84 20.34
N GLN A 222 3.66 -10.82 19.49
CA GLN A 222 4.67 -11.51 18.68
C GLN A 222 4.43 -11.25 17.19
N ILE A 223 5.51 -11.02 16.47
CA ILE A 223 5.50 -10.90 15.02
C ILE A 223 5.30 -12.30 14.42
N PRO A 224 4.33 -12.50 13.52
CA PRO A 224 4.17 -13.77 12.81
C PRO A 224 5.43 -14.12 12.01
N ASN A 225 5.76 -15.41 11.93
CA ASN A 225 6.78 -15.85 10.99
C ASN A 225 6.17 -15.85 9.57
N TYR A 226 6.48 -14.82 8.79
CA TYR A 226 5.89 -14.62 7.46
C TYR A 226 6.34 -15.64 6.42
N LEU A 227 7.41 -16.40 6.64
CA LEU A 227 7.74 -17.55 5.79
C LEU A 227 6.62 -18.60 5.76
N ASN A 228 5.87 -18.74 6.87
CA ASN A 228 4.73 -19.66 6.94
C ASN A 228 3.51 -19.19 6.12
N PHE A 229 3.53 -17.94 5.65
CA PHE A 229 2.47 -17.34 4.82
C PHE A 229 2.87 -17.24 3.35
N ILE A 230 3.98 -17.83 2.92
CA ILE A 230 4.42 -17.82 1.52
C ILE A 230 4.21 -19.17 0.88
N TYR A 231 3.59 -19.20 -0.30
CA TYR A 231 3.47 -20.37 -1.13
C TYR A 231 4.23 -20.18 -2.46
N PRO A 232 5.53 -20.48 -2.50
CA PRO A 232 6.38 -20.19 -3.66
C PRO A 232 6.28 -21.24 -4.76
N ALA A 233 5.89 -22.47 -4.45
CA ALA A 233 6.01 -23.63 -5.37
C ALA A 233 5.35 -23.41 -6.75
N ALA A 234 4.21 -22.69 -6.79
CA ALA A 234 3.55 -22.43 -8.07
C ALA A 234 4.34 -21.44 -8.93
N LEU A 235 4.92 -20.39 -8.34
CA LEU A 235 5.73 -19.41 -9.06
C LEU A 235 7.10 -19.98 -9.42
N GLU A 236 7.75 -20.71 -8.51
CA GLU A 236 9.02 -21.42 -8.78
C GLU A 236 8.93 -22.37 -9.96
N ALA A 237 7.81 -23.08 -10.09
CA ALA A 237 7.59 -24.01 -11.21
C ALA A 237 7.43 -23.31 -12.57
N ILE A 238 7.18 -22.00 -12.61
CA ILE A 238 6.90 -21.25 -13.85
C ILE A 238 8.01 -20.23 -14.14
N LYS A 239 8.52 -19.56 -13.11
CA LYS A 239 9.50 -18.48 -13.20
C LYS A 239 10.36 -18.48 -11.92
N PRO A 240 11.31 -19.46 -11.80
CA PRO A 240 12.09 -19.63 -10.55
C PRO A 240 12.89 -18.38 -10.18
N GLU A 241 13.37 -17.60 -11.15
CA GLU A 241 14.10 -16.34 -10.93
C GLU A 241 13.24 -15.22 -10.31
N ALA A 242 11.91 -15.36 -10.32
CA ALA A 242 11.01 -14.41 -9.68
C ALA A 242 10.82 -14.67 -8.17
N VAL A 243 11.40 -15.75 -7.65
CA VAL A 243 11.37 -16.12 -6.23
C VAL A 243 12.77 -15.92 -5.65
N THR A 244 12.95 -14.84 -4.89
CA THR A 244 14.24 -14.48 -4.27
C THR A 244 14.16 -14.47 -2.75
N ILE A 245 13.12 -15.07 -2.17
CA ILE A 245 12.97 -15.25 -0.73
C ILE A 245 13.99 -16.28 -0.23
N ILE A 246 14.77 -15.88 0.77
CA ILE A 246 15.70 -16.76 1.49
C ILE A 246 14.91 -17.50 2.57
N ARG A 247 15.03 -18.83 2.62
CA ARG A 247 14.32 -19.75 3.52
C ARG A 247 15.28 -20.43 4.47
#